data_610dcc30af6d858977c5791fbe2cb029
#
_entry.id   610dcc30af6d858977c5791fbe2cb029
#
_cell.length_a   1.000
_cell.length_b   1.000
_cell.length_c   1.000
_cell.angle_alpha   90.00
_cell.angle_beta   90.00
_cell.angle_gamma   90.00
#
_symmetry.space_group_name_H-M   'P 1'
#
loop_
_entity.id
_entity.type
_entity.pdbx_description
1 polymer ?
#
loop_
_entity_poly.entity_id
_entity_poly.type
_entity_poly.pdbx_seq_one_letter_code
_entity_poly.pdbx_strand_id
1 'polypeptide(L)'
;VKNNFSKEMIGTILRGQLFGIYQTDLEGQNSTMLYNHLTGSVSLCGNYLYYQHYESDVGITLHRMDIDGENDKLVSNTPYNPSCVSEGKIYFSNTDKKNVISTLDPKDDSISLYYDANSYLPDSEGNYVYYIDISKGYSLVRVNKNTKTVELLYGKDNCKVINYNLYGSKIFFQLEGDDNPGLYRMNADGTQVEYIASGDLTNIHCTSQYTFFQYFDNQGVLYRVPTMGAISYPEEIRIQKES
;
A
#
# COMPACT_ATOMS: atom_id res chain seq x y z
N VAL A 1 1.27 -19.62 -1.81
CA VAL A 1 2.37 -19.90 -2.74
C VAL A 1 3.64 -19.89 -1.92
N LYS A 2 4.29 -21.06 -1.75
CA LYS A 2 5.62 -21.14 -1.12
C LYS A 2 6.58 -20.46 -2.11
N ASN A 3 7.09 -19.28 -1.77
CA ASN A 3 8.17 -18.65 -2.52
C ASN A 3 9.42 -19.54 -2.38
N ASN A 4 9.79 -20.21 -3.46
CA ASN A 4 11.00 -21.04 -3.54
C ASN A 4 12.28 -20.19 -3.72
N PHE A 5 12.44 -19.11 -2.99
CA PHE A 5 13.72 -18.40 -2.95
C PHE A 5 14.66 -19.15 -2.00
N SER A 6 15.83 -19.57 -2.51
CA SER A 6 16.86 -20.15 -1.64
C SER A 6 17.39 -19.09 -0.67
N LYS A 7 17.86 -19.52 0.51
CA LYS A 7 18.51 -18.61 1.50
C LYS A 7 19.65 -17.79 0.87
N GLU A 8 20.34 -18.36 -0.12
CA GLU A 8 21.42 -17.69 -0.87
C GLU A 8 20.90 -16.61 -1.83
N MET A 9 19.78 -16.84 -2.52
CA MET A 9 19.16 -15.82 -3.38
C MET A 9 18.65 -14.65 -2.55
N ILE A 10 17.99 -14.90 -1.44
CA ILE A 10 17.56 -13.85 -0.51
C ILE A 10 18.79 -13.06 -0.05
N GLY A 11 19.84 -13.72 0.42
CA GLY A 11 21.07 -13.08 0.87
C GLY A 11 21.78 -12.28 -0.24
N THR A 12 21.58 -12.61 -1.51
CA THR A 12 22.17 -11.88 -2.65
C THR A 12 21.34 -10.66 -3.04
N ILE A 13 20.02 -10.78 -3.04
CA ILE A 13 19.10 -9.66 -3.28
C ILE A 13 19.23 -8.61 -2.17
N LEU A 14 19.47 -9.06 -0.95
CA LEU A 14 19.51 -8.21 0.24
C LEU A 14 20.87 -7.54 0.49
N ARG A 15 21.94 -7.96 -0.19
CA ARG A 15 23.25 -7.34 -0.06
C ARG A 15 23.24 -5.89 -0.59
N GLY A 16 23.42 -4.93 0.31
CA GLY A 16 23.48 -3.50 -0.02
C GLY A 16 22.17 -2.74 0.16
N GLN A 17 21.12 -3.38 0.64
CA GLN A 17 19.89 -2.69 1.03
C GLN A 17 19.94 -2.37 2.54
N LEU A 18 19.39 -1.22 2.93
CA LEU A 18 19.13 -0.90 4.32
C LEU A 18 17.83 -1.58 4.73
N PHE A 19 17.90 -2.48 5.71
CA PHE A 19 16.74 -3.16 6.26
C PHE A 19 16.44 -2.60 7.63
N GLY A 20 15.16 -2.57 7.95
CA GLY A 20 14.68 -2.12 9.23
C GLY A 20 13.80 -0.90 9.14
N ILE A 21 13.40 -0.42 10.29
CA ILE A 21 12.56 0.76 10.44
C ILE A 21 13.43 1.89 10.98
N TYR A 22 13.38 3.02 10.29
CA TYR A 22 14.12 4.22 10.65
C TYR A 22 13.14 5.37 10.89
N GLN A 23 13.45 6.18 11.88
CA GLN A 23 12.83 7.48 12.10
C GLN A 23 13.80 8.57 11.66
N THR A 24 13.30 9.59 10.97
CA THR A 24 14.09 10.75 10.57
C THR A 24 13.28 12.03 10.79
N ASP A 25 13.97 13.17 10.89
CA ASP A 25 13.31 14.48 10.79
C ASP A 25 12.76 14.71 9.36
N LEU A 26 12.01 15.79 9.18
CA LEU A 26 11.42 16.13 7.88
C LEU A 26 12.46 16.51 6.83
N GLU A 27 13.64 16.91 7.23
CA GLU A 27 14.80 17.23 6.41
C GLU A 27 15.62 15.99 6.04
N GLY A 28 15.33 14.84 6.66
CA GLY A 28 16.03 13.57 6.42
C GLY A 28 17.46 13.51 7.01
N GLN A 29 17.81 14.43 7.92
CA GLN A 29 19.19 14.58 8.42
C GLN A 29 19.47 13.81 9.70
N ASN A 30 18.51 13.74 10.62
CA ASN A 30 18.65 13.05 11.90
C ASN A 30 17.96 11.70 11.85
N SER A 31 18.63 10.68 11.34
CA SER A 31 18.08 9.33 11.22
C SER A 31 18.45 8.48 12.43
N THR A 32 17.44 7.86 13.04
CA THR A 32 17.59 6.87 14.10
C THR A 32 17.00 5.56 13.65
N MET A 33 17.74 4.47 13.81
CA MET A 33 17.25 3.12 13.55
C MET A 33 16.41 2.65 14.73
N LEU A 34 15.11 2.40 14.50
CA LEU A 34 14.19 1.88 15.51
C LEU A 34 14.20 0.35 15.55
N TYR A 35 14.40 -0.29 14.41
CA TYR A 35 14.34 -1.74 14.29
C TYR A 35 15.30 -2.26 13.23
N ASN A 36 16.15 -3.24 13.58
CA ASN A 36 17.23 -3.76 12.73
C ASN A 36 16.95 -5.17 12.20
N HIS A 37 15.77 -5.39 11.65
CA HIS A 37 15.42 -6.66 11.01
C HIS A 37 14.70 -6.40 9.70
N LEU A 38 14.64 -7.40 8.84
CA LEU A 38 13.90 -7.30 7.59
C LEU A 38 12.42 -7.09 7.90
N THR A 39 11.87 -6.00 7.37
CA THR A 39 10.46 -5.63 7.52
C THR A 39 9.80 -5.45 6.17
N GLY A 40 8.50 -5.76 6.12
CA GLY A 40 7.63 -5.41 4.99
C GLY A 40 6.88 -4.10 5.24
N SER A 41 5.57 -4.09 4.97
CA SER A 41 4.73 -2.92 5.17
C SER A 41 4.72 -2.45 6.63
N VAL A 42 4.78 -1.13 6.82
CA VAL A 42 4.77 -0.46 8.12
C VAL A 42 3.63 0.55 8.14
N SER A 43 2.88 0.63 9.23
CA SER A 43 1.85 1.65 9.45
C SER A 43 1.89 2.18 10.87
N LEU A 44 1.76 3.50 11.00
CA LEU A 44 1.64 4.18 12.28
C LEU A 44 0.16 4.28 12.67
N CYS A 45 -0.21 3.69 13.81
CA CYS A 45 -1.55 3.79 14.37
C CYS A 45 -1.50 4.22 15.84
N GLY A 46 -1.89 5.46 16.12
CA GLY A 46 -1.73 6.06 17.44
C GLY A 46 -0.26 6.17 17.84
N ASN A 47 0.11 5.54 18.94
CA ASN A 47 1.48 5.52 19.46
C ASN A 47 2.25 4.25 19.06
N TYR A 48 1.73 3.47 18.13
CA TYR A 48 2.30 2.18 17.76
C TYR A 48 2.64 2.12 16.28
N LEU A 49 3.78 1.49 15.97
CA LEU A 49 4.17 1.07 14.63
C LEU A 49 3.77 -0.40 14.48
N TYR A 50 2.88 -0.69 13.54
CA TYR A 50 2.53 -2.05 13.13
C TYR A 50 3.29 -2.38 11.87
N TYR A 51 3.94 -3.54 11.81
CA TYR A 51 4.79 -3.90 10.69
C TYR A 51 4.86 -5.42 10.45
N GLN A 52 5.11 -5.78 9.20
CA GLN A 52 5.41 -7.15 8.85
C GLN A 52 6.88 -7.44 9.19
N HIS A 53 7.09 -8.36 10.12
CA HIS A 53 8.41 -8.86 10.52
C HIS A 53 8.75 -10.13 9.74
N TYR A 54 9.96 -10.23 9.21
CA TYR A 54 10.44 -11.42 8.53
C TYR A 54 11.53 -12.11 9.35
N GLU A 55 11.33 -13.40 9.62
CA GLU A 55 12.31 -14.26 10.25
C GLU A 55 12.49 -15.55 9.42
N SER A 56 13.76 -15.98 9.24
CA SER A 56 14.12 -17.05 8.31
C SER A 56 13.45 -18.39 8.60
N ASP A 57 13.19 -18.68 9.86
CA ASP A 57 12.66 -19.97 10.32
C ASP A 57 11.15 -19.96 10.54
N VAL A 58 10.55 -18.79 10.73
CA VAL A 58 9.12 -18.59 11.00
C VAL A 58 8.37 -18.07 9.78
N GLY A 59 9.03 -17.26 8.97
CA GLY A 59 8.43 -16.54 7.83
C GLY A 59 8.02 -15.11 8.20
N ILE A 60 6.94 -14.62 7.58
CA ILE A 60 6.43 -13.27 7.82
C ILE A 60 5.32 -13.32 8.88
N THR A 61 5.39 -12.43 9.86
CA THR A 61 4.41 -12.26 10.94
C THR A 61 4.04 -10.79 11.09
N LEU A 62 2.93 -10.48 11.77
CA LEU A 62 2.58 -9.11 12.11
C LEU A 62 3.06 -8.80 13.53
N HIS A 63 3.84 -7.76 13.66
CA HIS A 63 4.34 -7.24 14.93
C HIS A 63 3.86 -5.81 15.17
N ARG A 64 3.99 -5.36 16.40
CA ARG A 64 3.94 -3.95 16.76
C ARG A 64 5.03 -3.58 17.75
N MET A 65 5.43 -2.31 17.73
CA MET A 65 6.28 -1.67 18.74
C MET A 65 5.78 -0.27 19.05
N ASP A 66 6.27 0.32 20.11
CA ASP A 66 6.05 1.74 20.40
C ASP A 66 6.74 2.61 19.35
N ILE A 67 6.31 3.87 19.23
CA ILE A 67 6.84 4.81 18.21
C ILE A 67 8.34 5.11 18.39
N ASP A 68 8.89 4.86 19.58
CA ASP A 68 10.32 4.99 19.90
C ASP A 68 11.14 3.74 19.58
N GLY A 69 10.50 2.66 19.10
CA GLY A 69 11.15 1.40 18.76
C GLY A 69 11.18 0.38 19.90
N GLU A 70 10.67 0.73 21.07
CA GLU A 70 10.65 -0.18 22.21
C GLU A 70 9.38 -1.08 22.23
N ASN A 71 9.37 -2.07 23.13
CA ASN A 71 8.22 -2.94 23.39
C ASN A 71 7.70 -3.72 22.17
N ASP A 72 8.64 -4.18 21.30
CA ASP A 72 8.27 -5.07 20.18
C ASP A 72 7.53 -6.30 20.67
N LYS A 73 6.42 -6.63 20.02
CA LYS A 73 5.66 -7.84 20.29
C LYS A 73 4.96 -8.39 19.05
N LEU A 74 4.83 -9.71 19.02
CA LEU A 74 4.01 -10.43 18.06
C LEU A 74 2.52 -10.09 18.26
N VAL A 75 1.84 -9.69 17.19
CA VAL A 75 0.40 -9.44 17.12
C VAL A 75 -0.32 -10.61 16.47
N SER A 76 0.23 -11.14 15.37
CA SER A 76 -0.34 -12.27 14.64
C SER A 76 0.72 -13.10 13.93
N ASN A 77 0.55 -14.43 13.95
CA ASN A 77 1.34 -15.35 13.10
C ASN A 77 0.97 -15.23 11.61
N THR A 78 -0.18 -14.66 11.29
CA THR A 78 -0.56 -14.37 9.91
C THR A 78 0.00 -13.01 9.49
N PRO A 79 0.66 -12.93 8.32
CA PRO A 79 1.32 -11.71 7.86
C PRO A 79 0.34 -10.70 7.28
N TYR A 80 -0.64 -10.27 8.06
CA TYR A 80 -1.55 -9.23 7.60
C TYR A 80 -0.79 -7.99 7.16
N ASN A 81 -1.21 -7.43 6.03
CA ASN A 81 -0.67 -6.16 5.57
C ASN A 81 -1.42 -5.01 6.24
N PRO A 82 -0.80 -4.20 7.12
CA PRO A 82 -1.42 -3.05 7.75
C PRO A 82 -1.57 -1.91 6.73
N SER A 83 -2.46 -2.08 5.74
CA SER A 83 -2.49 -1.25 4.53
C SER A 83 -3.08 0.15 4.75
N CYS A 84 -3.99 0.32 5.69
CA CYS A 84 -4.64 1.60 5.94
C CYS A 84 -4.90 1.82 7.42
N VAL A 85 -4.67 3.05 7.87
CA VAL A 85 -5.04 3.52 9.21
C VAL A 85 -6.12 4.58 9.08
N SER A 86 -7.30 4.29 9.61
CA SER A 86 -8.43 5.21 9.61
C SER A 86 -9.25 5.07 10.89
N GLU A 87 -9.74 6.20 11.42
CA GLU A 87 -10.57 6.23 12.64
C GLU A 87 -9.92 5.51 13.84
N GLY A 88 -8.58 5.59 13.93
CA GLY A 88 -7.80 4.96 15.01
C GLY A 88 -7.72 3.45 14.95
N LYS A 89 -8.01 2.85 13.80
CA LYS A 89 -7.90 1.40 13.54
C LYS A 89 -7.12 1.12 12.27
N ILE A 90 -6.58 -0.09 12.19
CA ILE A 90 -5.90 -0.59 10.99
C ILE A 90 -6.90 -1.42 10.21
N TYR A 91 -7.05 -1.12 8.91
CA TYR A 91 -7.83 -1.91 7.96
C TYR A 91 -6.90 -2.82 7.16
N PHE A 92 -7.33 -4.05 6.92
CA PHE A 92 -6.57 -5.02 6.13
C PHE A 92 -7.46 -6.11 5.54
N SER A 93 -6.95 -6.81 4.52
CA SER A 93 -7.57 -8.04 3.99
C SER A 93 -7.17 -9.21 4.86
N ASN A 94 -8.14 -9.87 5.48
CA ASN A 94 -7.92 -11.00 6.36
C ASN A 94 -7.77 -12.29 5.55
N THR A 95 -6.54 -12.68 5.27
CA THR A 95 -6.20 -13.83 4.43
C THR A 95 -6.62 -15.17 5.04
N ASP A 96 -6.76 -15.26 6.36
CA ASP A 96 -7.27 -16.46 7.03
C ASP A 96 -8.77 -16.67 6.83
N LYS A 97 -9.49 -15.61 6.45
CA LYS A 97 -10.94 -15.58 6.28
C LYS A 97 -11.35 -15.16 4.87
N LYS A 98 -10.72 -15.73 3.83
CA LYS A 98 -11.06 -15.44 2.42
C LYS A 98 -10.95 -13.96 2.05
N ASN A 99 -9.96 -13.26 2.60
CA ASN A 99 -9.68 -11.86 2.36
C ASN A 99 -10.82 -10.89 2.74
N VAL A 100 -11.67 -11.23 3.70
CA VAL A 100 -12.65 -10.26 4.20
C VAL A 100 -11.95 -9.03 4.76
N ILE A 101 -12.58 -7.86 4.63
CA ILE A 101 -12.07 -6.65 5.25
C ILE A 101 -12.21 -6.75 6.76
N SER A 102 -11.10 -6.70 7.46
CA SER A 102 -11.03 -6.71 8.93
C SER A 102 -10.39 -5.43 9.45
N THR A 103 -10.66 -5.14 10.70
CA THR A 103 -10.01 -4.06 11.44
C THR A 103 -9.28 -4.61 12.65
N LEU A 104 -8.13 -4.02 12.97
CA LEU A 104 -7.39 -4.24 14.20
C LEU A 104 -7.51 -2.99 15.08
N ASP A 105 -7.90 -3.17 16.33
CA ASP A 105 -7.96 -2.09 17.33
C ASP A 105 -6.64 -2.05 18.11
N PRO A 106 -5.89 -0.92 18.10
CA PRO A 106 -4.60 -0.83 18.77
C PRO A 106 -4.67 -0.84 20.30
N LYS A 107 -5.86 -0.73 20.89
CA LYS A 107 -6.03 -0.76 22.35
C LYS A 107 -5.74 -2.13 22.95
N ASP A 108 -6.13 -3.19 22.25
CA ASP A 108 -6.04 -4.56 22.73
C ASP A 108 -5.57 -5.56 21.66
N ASP A 109 -5.21 -5.07 20.46
CA ASP A 109 -4.85 -5.84 19.26
C ASP A 109 -5.97 -6.79 18.78
N SER A 110 -7.21 -6.51 19.15
CA SER A 110 -8.34 -7.33 18.73
C SER A 110 -8.64 -7.15 17.24
N ILE A 111 -8.93 -8.27 16.56
CA ILE A 111 -9.28 -8.30 15.14
C ILE A 111 -10.78 -8.56 14.99
N SER A 112 -11.45 -7.68 14.27
CA SER A 112 -12.89 -7.76 14.02
C SER A 112 -13.21 -7.73 12.54
N LEU A 113 -14.26 -8.46 12.13
CA LEU A 113 -14.83 -8.36 10.78
C LEU A 113 -15.42 -6.96 10.58
N TYR A 114 -15.00 -6.28 9.53
CA TYR A 114 -15.59 -5.01 9.11
C TYR A 114 -16.62 -5.17 7.99
N TYR A 115 -16.23 -5.90 6.94
CA TYR A 115 -17.09 -6.14 5.77
C TYR A 115 -16.75 -7.46 5.07
N ASP A 116 -17.77 -8.25 4.71
CA ASP A 116 -17.61 -9.54 4.04
C ASP A 116 -17.45 -9.31 2.53
N ALA A 117 -16.23 -9.24 2.08
CA ALA A 117 -15.85 -9.12 0.66
C ALA A 117 -14.52 -9.84 0.43
N ASN A 118 -14.30 -10.38 -0.77
CA ASN A 118 -12.99 -10.91 -1.16
C ASN A 118 -12.09 -9.74 -1.62
N SER A 119 -11.49 -9.05 -0.66
CA SER A 119 -10.81 -7.78 -0.83
C SER A 119 -9.30 -7.90 -0.99
N TYR A 120 -8.71 -6.92 -1.66
CA TYR A 120 -7.27 -6.67 -1.69
C TYR A 120 -7.01 -5.17 -1.50
N LEU A 121 -5.99 -4.81 -0.72
CA LEU A 121 -5.61 -3.44 -0.39
C LEU A 121 -6.79 -2.56 0.07
N PRO A 122 -7.49 -2.89 1.16
CA PRO A 122 -8.54 -2.02 1.65
C PRO A 122 -7.95 -0.69 2.14
N ASP A 123 -8.59 0.41 1.79
CA ASP A 123 -8.28 1.77 2.22
C ASP A 123 -9.57 2.47 2.67
N SER A 124 -9.46 3.44 3.55
CA SER A 124 -10.63 4.08 4.18
C SER A 124 -10.48 5.59 4.20
N GLU A 125 -11.36 6.27 3.46
CA GLU A 125 -11.41 7.73 3.43
C GLU A 125 -12.84 8.25 3.48
N GLY A 126 -13.10 9.22 4.33
CA GLY A 126 -14.41 9.81 4.51
C GLY A 126 -15.47 8.76 4.86
N ASN A 127 -16.58 8.77 4.14
CA ASN A 127 -17.70 7.85 4.35
C ASN A 127 -17.56 6.50 3.62
N TYR A 128 -16.41 6.19 3.06
CA TYR A 128 -16.21 5.00 2.25
C TYR A 128 -15.00 4.19 2.68
N VAL A 129 -15.09 2.87 2.43
CA VAL A 129 -13.95 1.97 2.37
C VAL A 129 -13.80 1.52 0.92
N TYR A 130 -12.63 1.72 0.37
CA TYR A 130 -12.24 1.34 -1.00
C TYR A 130 -11.49 0.01 -0.94
N TYR A 131 -11.60 -0.79 -1.97
CA TYR A 131 -10.83 -2.03 -2.11
C TYR A 131 -10.86 -2.55 -3.53
N ILE A 132 -9.92 -3.41 -3.85
CA ILE A 132 -9.94 -4.21 -5.08
C ILE A 132 -10.73 -5.48 -4.78
N ASP A 133 -11.84 -5.70 -5.50
CA ASP A 133 -12.69 -6.89 -5.36
C ASP A 133 -12.16 -8.02 -6.24
N ILE A 134 -11.50 -9.00 -5.60
CA ILE A 134 -10.92 -10.16 -6.28
C ILE A 134 -11.99 -11.00 -6.96
N SER A 135 -13.18 -11.11 -6.35
CA SER A 135 -14.30 -11.91 -6.89
C SER A 135 -14.93 -11.29 -8.14
N LYS A 136 -14.68 -10.00 -8.37
CA LYS A 136 -15.14 -9.26 -9.56
C LYS A 136 -14.00 -8.96 -10.53
N GLY A 137 -13.07 -9.89 -10.71
CA GLY A 137 -12.00 -9.76 -11.67
C GLY A 137 -11.00 -8.64 -11.34
N TYR A 138 -10.75 -8.39 -10.06
CA TYR A 138 -9.88 -7.30 -9.58
C TYR A 138 -10.41 -5.90 -9.94
N SER A 139 -11.71 -5.72 -9.84
CA SER A 139 -12.35 -4.41 -10.00
C SER A 139 -12.13 -3.51 -8.79
N LEU A 140 -11.97 -2.22 -9.00
CA LEU A 140 -11.92 -1.23 -7.92
C LEU A 140 -13.32 -0.82 -7.53
N VAL A 141 -13.65 -0.98 -6.26
CA VAL A 141 -14.96 -0.72 -5.69
C VAL A 141 -14.84 0.10 -4.41
N ARG A 142 -15.95 0.69 -3.96
CA ARG A 142 -16.05 1.27 -2.62
C ARG A 142 -17.35 0.83 -1.95
N VAL A 143 -17.34 0.74 -0.64
CA VAL A 143 -18.51 0.47 0.20
C VAL A 143 -18.77 1.64 1.12
N ASN A 144 -20.00 2.12 1.14
CA ASN A 144 -20.40 3.18 2.07
C ASN A 144 -20.41 2.64 3.51
N LYS A 145 -19.74 3.32 4.43
CA LYS A 145 -19.60 2.89 5.83
C LYS A 145 -20.92 2.73 6.56
N ASN A 146 -21.89 3.58 6.25
CA ASN A 146 -23.19 3.64 6.93
C ASN A 146 -24.20 2.70 6.29
N THR A 147 -24.43 2.83 4.98
CA THR A 147 -25.47 2.10 4.26
C THR A 147 -25.05 0.70 3.82
N LYS A 148 -23.73 0.42 3.82
CA LYS A 148 -23.12 -0.81 3.29
C LYS A 148 -23.40 -1.04 1.79
N THR A 149 -23.81 0.01 1.07
CA THR A 149 -23.98 -0.05 -0.39
C THR A 149 -22.62 -0.07 -1.06
N VAL A 150 -22.44 -1.01 -2.01
CA VAL A 150 -21.22 -1.15 -2.81
C VAL A 150 -21.41 -0.46 -4.15
N GLU A 151 -20.42 0.32 -4.55
CA GLU A 151 -20.34 1.03 -5.83
C GLU A 151 -19.13 0.55 -6.61
N LEU A 152 -19.32 0.19 -7.88
CA LEU A 152 -18.24 -0.10 -8.82
C LEU A 152 -17.64 1.22 -9.30
N LEU A 153 -16.33 1.40 -9.09
CA LEU A 153 -15.60 2.58 -9.56
C LEU A 153 -14.90 2.31 -10.89
N TYR A 154 -14.23 1.17 -10.99
CA TYR A 154 -13.60 0.72 -12.21
C TYR A 154 -13.60 -0.80 -12.30
N GLY A 155 -14.03 -1.32 -13.46
CA GLY A 155 -13.98 -2.74 -13.80
C GLY A 155 -14.16 -2.90 -15.30
N LYS A 156 -13.32 -3.72 -15.91
CA LYS A 156 -13.33 -4.02 -17.34
C LYS A 156 -12.86 -5.46 -17.55
N ASP A 157 -13.48 -6.14 -18.51
CA ASP A 157 -13.07 -7.50 -18.90
C ASP A 157 -11.61 -7.50 -19.36
N ASN A 158 -10.87 -8.55 -18.98
CA ASN A 158 -9.46 -8.75 -19.27
C ASN A 158 -8.51 -7.70 -18.69
N CYS A 159 -8.98 -6.82 -17.81
CA CYS A 159 -8.16 -5.84 -17.09
C CYS A 159 -8.29 -6.06 -15.58
N LYS A 160 -7.19 -5.83 -14.86
CA LYS A 160 -7.13 -5.91 -13.40
C LYS A 160 -6.58 -4.62 -12.83
N VAL A 161 -7.25 -4.10 -11.82
CA VAL A 161 -6.62 -3.09 -10.95
C VAL A 161 -5.71 -3.83 -9.98
N ILE A 162 -4.41 -3.53 -10.02
CA ILE A 162 -3.41 -4.23 -9.18
C ILE A 162 -2.90 -3.39 -8.02
N ASN A 163 -3.06 -2.07 -8.11
CA ASN A 163 -2.69 -1.13 -7.06
C ASN A 163 -3.50 0.16 -7.20
N TYR A 164 -3.71 0.89 -6.12
CA TYR A 164 -4.30 2.23 -6.14
C TYR A 164 -3.89 3.06 -4.93
N ASN A 165 -4.03 4.38 -5.07
CA ASN A 165 -3.83 5.35 -4.00
C ASN A 165 -4.95 6.39 -4.03
N LEU A 166 -5.42 6.77 -2.84
CA LEU A 166 -6.40 7.83 -2.65
C LEU A 166 -5.70 9.13 -2.32
N TYR A 167 -6.16 10.22 -2.93
CA TYR A 167 -5.76 11.56 -2.53
C TYR A 167 -6.92 12.54 -2.74
N GLY A 168 -7.58 12.90 -1.65
CA GLY A 168 -8.73 13.81 -1.69
C GLY A 168 -9.83 13.31 -2.62
N SER A 169 -10.14 14.07 -3.66
CA SER A 169 -11.16 13.71 -4.65
C SER A 169 -10.66 12.86 -5.82
N LYS A 170 -9.42 12.38 -5.77
CA LYS A 170 -8.79 11.60 -6.86
C LYS A 170 -8.35 10.22 -6.39
N ILE A 171 -8.39 9.28 -7.32
CA ILE A 171 -7.82 7.94 -7.21
C ILE A 171 -6.80 7.78 -8.33
N PHE A 172 -5.58 7.40 -7.98
CA PHE A 172 -4.57 6.93 -8.90
C PHE A 172 -4.53 5.40 -8.84
N PHE A 173 -4.61 4.72 -9.97
CA PHE A 173 -4.65 3.28 -10.00
C PHE A 173 -3.86 2.71 -11.17
N GLN A 174 -3.31 1.53 -10.97
CA GLN A 174 -2.58 0.80 -11.99
C GLN A 174 -3.44 -0.31 -12.58
N LEU A 175 -3.49 -0.34 -13.91
CA LEU A 175 -4.12 -1.41 -14.68
C LEU A 175 -3.07 -2.38 -15.24
N GLU A 176 -3.38 -3.66 -15.13
CA GLU A 176 -2.77 -4.78 -15.85
C GLU A 176 -3.81 -5.39 -16.79
N GLY A 177 -3.40 -5.81 -18.00
CA GLY A 177 -4.26 -6.51 -18.97
C GLY A 177 -4.06 -6.02 -20.40
N ASP A 178 -4.99 -6.40 -21.31
CA ASP A 178 -4.82 -6.26 -22.76
C ASP A 178 -4.89 -4.82 -23.29
N ASP A 179 -5.59 -3.92 -22.58
CA ASP A 179 -5.83 -2.55 -23.02
C ASP A 179 -4.97 -1.55 -22.26
N ASN A 180 -3.93 -1.03 -22.89
CA ASN A 180 -3.10 0.06 -22.37
C ASN A 180 -2.73 -0.09 -20.87
N PRO A 181 -1.96 -1.12 -20.49
CA PRO A 181 -1.53 -1.28 -19.10
C PRO A 181 -0.74 -0.05 -18.66
N GLY A 182 -0.94 0.35 -17.40
CA GLY A 182 -0.25 1.53 -16.89
C GLY A 182 -0.98 2.26 -15.77
N LEU A 183 -0.59 3.50 -15.55
CA LEU A 183 -1.14 4.39 -14.52
C LEU A 183 -2.30 5.20 -15.07
N TYR A 184 -3.35 5.24 -14.29
CA TYR A 184 -4.57 6.00 -14.53
C TYR A 184 -4.92 6.88 -13.35
N ARG A 185 -5.71 7.92 -13.61
CA ARG A 185 -6.34 8.76 -12.59
C ARG A 185 -7.84 8.85 -12.85
N MET A 186 -8.64 8.88 -11.80
CA MET A 186 -10.07 9.18 -11.88
C MET A 186 -10.54 9.98 -10.66
N ASN A 187 -11.77 10.47 -10.71
CA ASN A 187 -12.42 11.01 -9.51
C ASN A 187 -12.73 9.88 -8.52
N ALA A 188 -12.82 10.21 -7.23
CA ALA A 188 -13.14 9.26 -6.17
C ALA A 188 -14.53 8.60 -6.32
N ASP A 189 -15.38 9.14 -7.18
CA ASP A 189 -16.69 8.57 -7.54
C ASP A 189 -16.66 7.67 -8.79
N GLY A 190 -15.47 7.41 -9.35
CA GLY A 190 -15.28 6.57 -10.54
C GLY A 190 -15.45 7.31 -11.87
N THR A 191 -15.73 8.62 -11.86
CA THR A 191 -15.87 9.42 -13.08
C THR A 191 -14.54 9.97 -13.57
N GLN A 192 -14.50 10.45 -14.82
CA GLN A 192 -13.34 11.10 -15.44
C GLN A 192 -12.06 10.24 -15.36
N VAL A 193 -12.13 9.04 -15.92
CA VAL A 193 -10.95 8.16 -16.03
C VAL A 193 -10.00 8.73 -17.09
N GLU A 194 -8.77 9.00 -16.69
CA GLU A 194 -7.71 9.58 -17.50
C GLU A 194 -6.46 8.71 -17.46
N TYR A 195 -5.89 8.43 -18.62
CA TYR A 195 -4.62 7.70 -18.77
C TYR A 195 -3.44 8.65 -18.51
N ILE A 196 -2.43 8.19 -17.78
CA ILE A 196 -1.25 8.97 -17.40
C ILE A 196 0.02 8.45 -18.05
N ALA A 197 0.34 7.17 -17.84
CA ALA A 197 1.60 6.58 -18.29
C ALA A 197 1.45 5.09 -18.55
N SER A 198 2.16 4.56 -19.58
CA SER A 198 2.21 3.14 -19.89
C SER A 198 3.23 2.40 -19.03
N GLY A 199 3.04 1.11 -18.89
CA GLY A 199 4.03 0.18 -18.30
C GLY A 199 3.70 -0.26 -16.88
N ASP A 200 4.58 -1.10 -16.34
CA ASP A 200 4.48 -1.59 -14.98
C ASP A 200 5.11 -0.57 -14.03
N LEU A 201 4.32 -0.12 -13.05
CA LEU A 201 4.72 0.91 -12.11
C LEU A 201 4.76 0.38 -10.69
N THR A 202 5.54 1.03 -9.87
CA THR A 202 5.68 0.72 -8.44
C THR A 202 5.84 2.00 -7.63
N ASN A 203 5.69 1.90 -6.31
CA ASN A 203 5.91 3.01 -5.39
C ASN A 203 5.10 4.27 -5.76
N ILE A 204 3.80 4.10 -6.05
CA ILE A 204 2.89 5.22 -6.34
C ILE A 204 2.57 5.94 -5.03
N HIS A 205 2.96 7.22 -4.93
CA HIS A 205 2.71 8.07 -3.77
C HIS A 205 2.13 9.41 -4.19
N CYS A 206 1.01 9.78 -3.57
CA CYS A 206 0.31 11.02 -3.87
C CYS A 206 0.60 12.09 -2.82
N THR A 207 0.87 13.31 -3.28
CA THR A 207 0.94 14.53 -2.47
C THR A 207 -0.04 15.56 -2.99
N SER A 208 -0.14 16.71 -2.35
CA SER A 208 -1.04 17.79 -2.80
C SER A 208 -0.69 18.35 -4.18
N GLN A 209 0.56 18.30 -4.58
CA GLN A 209 1.05 18.88 -5.83
C GLN A 209 1.33 17.82 -6.89
N TYR A 210 2.02 16.75 -6.49
CA TYR A 210 2.51 15.73 -7.41
C TYR A 210 2.20 14.32 -6.93
N THR A 211 1.94 13.43 -7.88
CA THR A 211 1.95 11.99 -7.71
C THR A 211 3.27 11.46 -8.26
N PHE A 212 4.00 10.78 -7.38
CA PHE A 212 5.30 10.20 -7.67
C PHE A 212 5.15 8.71 -7.93
N PHE A 213 6.00 8.17 -8.81
CA PHE A 213 6.06 6.75 -9.11
C PHE A 213 7.40 6.36 -9.73
N GLN A 214 7.65 5.05 -9.80
CA GLN A 214 8.81 4.47 -10.45
C GLN A 214 8.33 3.42 -11.47
N TYR A 215 9.08 3.21 -12.53
CA TYR A 215 8.87 2.04 -13.38
C TYR A 215 9.55 0.82 -12.74
N PHE A 216 8.89 -0.33 -12.82
CA PHE A 216 9.36 -1.56 -12.18
C PHE A 216 10.75 -1.98 -12.72
N ASP A 217 11.00 -1.77 -13.99
CA ASP A 217 12.28 -2.06 -14.67
C ASP A 217 13.35 -0.98 -14.47
N ASN A 218 13.00 0.18 -13.88
CA ASN A 218 13.90 1.31 -13.64
C ASN A 218 13.65 1.99 -12.28
N GLN A 219 13.76 1.23 -11.21
CA GLN A 219 13.50 1.72 -9.84
C GLN A 219 14.54 2.73 -9.31
N GLY A 220 15.63 2.97 -10.05
CA GLY A 220 16.61 4.01 -9.75
C GLY A 220 16.16 5.43 -10.12
N VAL A 221 15.06 5.57 -10.85
CA VAL A 221 14.57 6.87 -11.35
C VAL A 221 13.17 7.14 -10.80
N LEU A 222 12.99 8.33 -10.22
CA LEU A 222 11.70 8.79 -9.74
C LEU A 222 11.03 9.68 -10.80
N TYR A 223 9.77 9.43 -11.06
CA TYR A 223 8.92 10.21 -11.96
C TYR A 223 7.82 10.91 -11.18
N ARG A 224 7.29 12.00 -11.74
CA ARG A 224 6.14 12.71 -11.19
C ARG A 224 5.19 13.20 -12.27
N VAL A 225 3.92 13.33 -11.87
CA VAL A 225 2.86 14.02 -12.64
C VAL A 225 2.07 14.90 -11.67
N PRO A 226 1.37 15.96 -12.15
CA PRO A 226 0.47 16.72 -11.29
C PRO A 226 -0.62 15.83 -10.68
N THR A 227 -0.81 15.93 -9.35
CA THR A 227 -1.91 15.22 -8.68
C THR A 227 -3.27 15.76 -9.09
N MET A 228 -3.37 17.08 -9.25
CA MET A 228 -4.60 17.78 -9.63
C MET A 228 -4.39 18.58 -10.92
N GLY A 229 -5.48 19.01 -11.56
CA GLY A 229 -5.43 19.76 -12.81
C GLY A 229 -5.17 18.89 -14.05
N ALA A 230 -4.67 19.49 -15.12
CA ALA A 230 -4.40 18.79 -16.39
C ALA A 230 -3.27 17.78 -16.23
N ILE A 231 -3.41 16.62 -16.87
CA ILE A 231 -2.34 15.62 -16.96
C ILE A 231 -1.24 16.16 -17.87
N SER A 232 0.00 16.05 -17.40
CA SER A 232 1.21 16.26 -18.20
C SER A 232 1.92 14.92 -18.45
N TYR A 233 2.89 14.95 -19.36
CA TYR A 233 3.82 13.83 -19.48
C TYR A 233 4.60 13.63 -18.16
N PRO A 234 4.92 12.39 -17.78
CA PRO A 234 5.77 12.11 -16.62
C PRO A 234 7.11 12.86 -16.71
N GLU A 235 7.44 13.57 -15.65
CA GLU A 235 8.72 14.25 -15.50
C GLU A 235 9.67 13.41 -14.67
N GLU A 236 10.87 13.17 -15.18
CA GLU A 236 11.95 12.51 -14.44
C GLU A 236 12.51 13.48 -13.38
N ILE A 237 12.62 13.01 -12.14
CA ILE A 237 13.29 13.75 -11.06
C ILE A 237 14.74 13.26 -10.97
N ARG A 238 15.65 14.15 -11.30
CA ARG A 238 17.09 13.92 -11.12
C ARG A 238 17.51 14.48 -9.78
N ILE A 239 17.89 13.61 -8.86
CA ILE A 239 18.54 14.02 -7.63
C ILE A 239 19.97 14.45 -8.01
N GLN A 240 20.22 15.77 -7.96
CA GLN A 240 21.59 16.26 -8.11
C GLN A 240 22.37 15.77 -6.87
N LYS A 241 23.34 14.90 -7.08
CA LYS A 241 24.34 14.64 -6.05
C LYS A 241 25.16 15.93 -5.93
N GLU A 242 25.07 16.58 -4.78
CA GLU A 242 26.06 17.61 -4.44
C GLU A 242 27.46 16.95 -4.48
N SER A 243 28.29 17.52 -5.34
CA SER A 243 29.69 17.09 -5.58
C SER A 243 30.61 17.49 -4.43
#